data_37ccd7d1fed45ef0f45aecb6000ac1ac
#
_entry.id   37ccd7d1fed45ef0f45aecb6000ac1ac
#
_cell.length_a   1.000
_cell.length_b   1.000
_cell.length_c   1.000
_cell.angle_alpha   90.00
_cell.angle_beta   90.00
_cell.angle_gamma   90.00
#
_symmetry.space_group_name_H-M   'P 1'
#
loop_
_entity.id
_entity.type
_entity.pdbx_description
1 polymer ?
#
loop_
_entity_poly.entity_id
_entity_poly.type
_entity_poly.pdbx_seq_one_letter_code
_entity_poly.pdbx_strand_id
1 'polypeptide(L)'
;AAAWALSGLAVTDAPTQYPVGNGEFLTGLGYALYASPLKYVVIFAPLAFVFGLGAAINRMSAATAQTVFYVFAAVMGVSISSIFLVYTSYSIAQIFLITSIAFAGLSLWGYTTKKDISGWGTFLIMGVVGLVVASIVNLFLQSGALMFAISSIGVLIFAGLTAYDTQRIKTEYLAHAHHGDTEWLGKAALQLFGSRE
;
A
#
# COMPACT_ATOMS: atom_id res chain seq x y z
N ALA A 1 11.17 5.85 3.44
CA ALA A 1 11.79 6.81 4.37
C ALA A 1 11.08 6.83 5.73
N ALA A 2 9.75 7.14 5.81
CA ALA A 2 9.03 7.26 7.08
C ALA A 2 9.09 5.99 7.95
N ALA A 3 8.85 4.82 7.35
CA ALA A 3 8.90 3.54 8.07
C ALA A 3 10.28 3.25 8.67
N TRP A 4 11.35 3.49 7.91
CA TRP A 4 12.71 3.27 8.37
C TRP A 4 13.13 4.28 9.46
N ALA A 5 12.79 5.54 9.28
CA ALA A 5 13.10 6.57 10.29
C ALA A 5 12.38 6.28 11.61
N LEU A 6 11.12 5.87 11.54
CA LEU A 6 10.35 5.56 12.75
C LEU A 6 10.87 4.29 13.44
N SER A 7 11.24 3.24 12.69
CA SER A 7 11.82 2.04 13.29
C SER A 7 13.09 2.35 14.07
N GLY A 8 13.99 3.19 13.52
CA GLY A 8 15.20 3.62 14.22
C GLY A 8 14.96 4.45 15.49
N LEU A 9 13.82 5.14 15.57
CA LEU A 9 13.43 5.88 16.79
C LEU A 9 12.69 5.00 17.81
N ALA A 10 12.10 3.90 17.34
CA ALA A 10 11.27 3.02 18.14
C ALA A 10 12.07 1.90 18.81
N VAL A 11 13.31 1.65 18.36
CA VAL A 11 14.20 0.58 18.82
C VAL A 11 15.49 1.14 19.39
N THR A 12 16.09 0.43 20.34
CA THR A 12 17.36 0.79 20.97
C THR A 12 18.14 -0.47 21.34
N ASP A 13 19.47 -0.39 21.31
CA ASP A 13 20.36 -1.42 21.81
C ASP A 13 20.48 -1.41 23.36
N ALA A 14 20.03 -0.31 23.99
CA ALA A 14 20.04 -0.19 25.43
C ALA A 14 18.94 -1.07 26.05
N PRO A 15 19.26 -1.87 27.09
CA PRO A 15 18.28 -2.75 27.71
C PRO A 15 17.12 -1.95 28.34
N THR A 16 15.91 -2.18 27.84
CA THR A 16 14.66 -1.65 28.38
C THR A 16 13.78 -2.78 28.87
N GLN A 17 12.61 -2.45 29.44
CA GLN A 17 11.66 -3.44 29.93
C GLN A 17 10.96 -4.25 28.80
N TYR A 18 11.18 -3.87 27.54
CA TYR A 18 10.44 -4.40 26.37
C TYR A 18 11.39 -4.97 25.33
N PRO A 19 11.87 -6.22 25.51
CA PRO A 19 12.74 -6.87 24.53
C PRO A 19 11.98 -7.17 23.24
N VAL A 20 12.64 -6.91 22.10
CA VAL A 20 12.23 -7.34 20.76
C VAL A 20 13.22 -8.41 20.31
N GLY A 21 12.90 -9.20 19.32
CA GLY A 21 13.84 -10.17 18.77
C GLY A 21 15.20 -9.53 18.35
N ASN A 22 16.23 -10.37 18.24
CA ASN A 22 17.59 -9.96 17.82
C ASN A 22 18.41 -9.12 18.82
N GLY A 23 18.04 -9.10 20.10
CA GLY A 23 18.79 -8.36 21.13
C GLY A 23 18.50 -6.87 21.19
N GLU A 24 17.52 -6.40 20.46
CA GLU A 24 17.03 -5.02 20.49
C GLU A 24 15.89 -4.86 21.49
N PHE A 25 15.63 -3.64 21.91
CA PHE A 25 14.58 -3.27 22.87
C PHE A 25 13.74 -2.13 22.34
N LEU A 26 12.44 -2.11 22.68
CA LEU A 26 11.58 -0.96 22.35
C LEU A 26 11.90 0.24 23.22
N THR A 27 11.94 1.39 22.61
CA THR A 27 11.88 2.67 23.33
C THR A 27 10.47 2.92 23.87
N GLY A 28 10.27 3.94 24.69
CA GLY A 28 8.94 4.35 25.12
C GLY A 28 7.98 4.64 23.95
N LEU A 29 8.50 5.22 22.87
CA LEU A 29 7.75 5.47 21.64
C LEU A 29 7.43 4.16 20.91
N GLY A 30 8.40 3.25 20.82
CA GLY A 30 8.20 1.93 20.22
C GLY A 30 7.15 1.12 20.95
N TYR A 31 7.18 1.12 22.29
CA TYR A 31 6.13 0.48 23.09
C TYR A 31 4.75 1.07 22.82
N ALA A 32 4.63 2.41 22.80
CA ALA A 32 3.37 3.07 22.55
C ALA A 32 2.77 2.68 21.19
N LEU A 33 3.59 2.61 20.14
CA LEU A 33 3.14 2.35 18.78
C LEU A 33 2.87 0.87 18.49
N TYR A 34 3.67 -0.05 19.07
CA TYR A 34 3.66 -1.47 18.64
C TYR A 34 3.17 -2.43 19.72
N ALA A 35 3.25 -2.08 20.99
CA ALA A 35 2.86 -2.95 22.09
C ALA A 35 1.59 -2.49 22.81
N SER A 36 1.29 -1.18 22.82
CA SER A 36 0.09 -0.64 23.47
C SER A 36 -1.17 -0.82 22.60
N PRO A 37 -2.39 -0.57 23.13
CA PRO A 37 -3.62 -0.55 22.33
C PRO A 37 -3.59 0.43 21.16
N LEU A 38 -2.70 1.42 21.17
CA LEU A 38 -2.50 2.37 20.06
C LEU A 38 -2.07 1.68 18.76
N LYS A 39 -1.47 0.48 18.86
CA LYS A 39 -1.12 -0.33 17.67
C LYS A 39 -2.30 -0.54 16.71
N TYR A 40 -3.50 -0.72 17.24
CA TYR A 40 -4.70 -0.90 16.40
C TYR A 40 -5.04 0.38 15.64
N VAL A 41 -4.87 1.53 16.27
CA VAL A 41 -5.04 2.82 15.58
C VAL A 41 -4.01 2.96 14.46
N VAL A 42 -2.74 2.63 14.73
CA VAL A 42 -1.65 2.70 13.73
C VAL A 42 -1.94 1.76 12.56
N ILE A 43 -2.38 0.53 12.81
CA ILE A 43 -2.68 -0.48 11.77
C ILE A 43 -3.88 -0.05 10.90
N PHE A 44 -4.92 0.49 11.51
CA PHE A 44 -6.15 0.86 10.80
C PHE A 44 -6.17 2.30 10.28
N ALA A 45 -5.21 3.14 10.69
CA ALA A 45 -5.13 4.53 10.23
C ALA A 45 -5.10 4.68 8.70
N PRO A 46 -4.33 3.90 7.92
CA PRO A 46 -4.35 4.00 6.46
C PRO A 46 -5.72 3.70 5.87
N LEU A 47 -6.42 2.71 6.41
CA LEU A 47 -7.76 2.35 5.95
C LEU A 47 -8.77 3.47 6.20
N ALA A 48 -8.77 4.02 7.41
CA ALA A 48 -9.60 5.18 7.75
C ALA A 48 -9.29 6.38 6.86
N PHE A 49 -8.00 6.58 6.55
CA PHE A 49 -7.54 7.65 5.68
C PHE A 49 -8.06 7.49 4.24
N VAL A 50 -8.04 6.27 3.69
CA VAL A 50 -8.60 5.98 2.35
C VAL A 50 -10.09 6.27 2.28
N PHE A 51 -10.87 5.87 3.28
CA PHE A 51 -12.31 6.19 3.33
C PHE A 51 -12.56 7.69 3.44
N GLY A 52 -11.80 8.39 4.27
CA GLY A 52 -11.88 9.85 4.40
C GLY A 52 -11.53 10.56 3.10
N LEU A 53 -10.48 10.10 2.41
CA LEU A 53 -10.09 10.61 1.10
C LEU A 53 -11.16 10.38 0.04
N GLY A 54 -11.71 9.17 -0.05
CA GLY A 54 -12.76 8.85 -1.02
C GLY A 54 -13.97 9.78 -0.90
N ALA A 55 -14.34 10.18 0.33
CA ALA A 55 -15.43 11.11 0.56
C ALA A 55 -15.09 12.57 0.19
N ALA A 56 -13.81 12.97 0.29
CA ALA A 56 -13.40 14.37 0.18
C ALA A 56 -12.77 14.74 -1.18
N ILE A 57 -12.31 13.74 -1.95
CA ILE A 57 -11.47 13.92 -3.15
C ILE A 57 -12.10 14.82 -4.21
N ASN A 58 -13.42 14.72 -4.41
CA ASN A 58 -14.13 15.49 -5.42
C ASN A 58 -14.25 16.99 -5.06
N ARG A 59 -13.90 17.36 -3.83
CA ARG A 59 -13.96 18.74 -3.32
C ARG A 59 -12.58 19.36 -3.12
N MET A 60 -11.51 18.62 -3.40
CA MET A 60 -10.14 19.08 -3.18
C MET A 60 -9.55 19.73 -4.43
N SER A 61 -8.75 20.78 -4.24
CA SER A 61 -7.88 21.30 -5.29
C SER A 61 -6.70 20.34 -5.55
N ALA A 62 -6.05 20.45 -6.70
CA ALA A 62 -4.88 19.62 -7.04
C ALA A 62 -3.76 19.75 -5.99
N ALA A 63 -3.48 20.96 -5.52
CA ALA A 63 -2.46 21.19 -4.48
C ALA A 63 -2.82 20.53 -3.15
N THR A 64 -4.08 20.61 -2.73
CA THR A 64 -4.58 19.94 -1.52
C THR A 64 -4.46 18.43 -1.67
N ALA A 65 -4.86 17.90 -2.82
CA ALA A 65 -4.79 16.49 -3.15
C ALA A 65 -3.35 15.95 -3.06
N GLN A 66 -2.38 16.69 -3.58
CA GLN A 66 -0.96 16.33 -3.51
C GLN A 66 -0.45 16.31 -2.05
N THR A 67 -0.80 17.31 -1.25
CA THR A 67 -0.42 17.36 0.17
C THR A 67 -0.99 16.18 0.93
N VAL A 68 -2.27 15.90 0.72
CA VAL A 68 -2.97 14.77 1.36
C VAL A 68 -2.37 13.43 0.94
N PHE A 69 -1.91 13.29 -0.31
CA PHE A 69 -1.18 12.10 -0.76
C PHE A 69 0.13 11.90 0.02
N TYR A 70 0.91 12.94 0.25
CA TYR A 70 2.14 12.83 1.05
C TYR A 70 1.84 12.46 2.50
N VAL A 71 0.79 13.02 3.09
CA VAL A 71 0.33 12.66 4.44
C VAL A 71 -0.07 11.20 4.49
N PHE A 72 -0.84 10.73 3.50
CA PHE A 72 -1.21 9.31 3.38
C PHE A 72 0.01 8.41 3.27
N ALA A 73 0.97 8.76 2.42
CA ALA A 73 2.20 7.98 2.29
C ALA A 73 3.00 7.91 3.60
N ALA A 74 3.00 9.00 4.39
CA ALA A 74 3.61 8.99 5.71
C ALA A 74 2.86 8.09 6.69
N VAL A 75 1.52 8.16 6.74
CA VAL A 75 0.67 7.30 7.58
C VAL A 75 0.87 5.82 7.22
N MET A 76 0.90 5.49 5.93
CA MET A 76 1.23 4.13 5.47
C MET A 76 2.61 3.70 5.93
N GLY A 77 3.63 4.57 5.82
CA GLY A 77 4.97 4.29 6.28
C GLY A 77 5.03 3.99 7.79
N VAL A 78 4.29 4.75 8.59
CA VAL A 78 4.16 4.51 10.03
C VAL A 78 3.48 3.16 10.30
N SER A 79 2.40 2.87 9.60
CA SER A 79 1.63 1.62 9.78
C SER A 79 2.46 0.38 9.48
N ILE A 80 3.26 0.39 8.39
CA ILE A 80 4.09 -0.77 8.01
C ILE A 80 5.46 -0.79 8.70
N SER A 81 5.80 0.20 9.52
CA SER A 81 7.12 0.26 10.17
C SER A 81 7.39 -0.89 11.14
N SER A 82 6.33 -1.53 11.67
CA SER A 82 6.44 -2.75 12.49
C SER A 82 7.12 -3.92 11.78
N ILE A 83 7.16 -3.93 10.44
CA ILE A 83 7.86 -4.96 9.66
C ILE A 83 9.35 -4.99 10.00
N PHE A 84 9.97 -3.83 10.28
CA PHE A 84 11.38 -3.74 10.65
C PHE A 84 11.70 -4.37 12.01
N LEU A 85 10.70 -4.63 12.85
CA LEU A 85 10.85 -5.33 14.13
C LEU A 85 10.85 -6.85 13.95
N VAL A 86 10.24 -7.35 12.89
CA VAL A 86 10.04 -8.80 12.65
C VAL A 86 11.03 -9.35 11.67
N TYR A 87 11.38 -8.58 10.65
CA TYR A 87 12.24 -9.01 9.54
C TYR A 87 13.57 -8.27 9.53
N THR A 88 14.62 -8.96 9.11
CA THR A 88 15.95 -8.34 8.97
C THR A 88 15.95 -7.29 7.86
N SER A 89 16.72 -6.23 8.04
CA SER A 89 16.89 -5.17 7.03
C SER A 89 17.32 -5.70 5.66
N TYR A 90 18.14 -6.77 5.66
CA TYR A 90 18.57 -7.45 4.43
C TYR A 90 17.38 -8.07 3.68
N SER A 91 16.54 -8.82 4.38
CA SER A 91 15.34 -9.44 3.78
C SER A 91 14.37 -8.40 3.24
N ILE A 92 14.17 -7.31 3.97
CA ILE A 92 13.32 -6.19 3.54
C ILE A 92 13.87 -5.54 2.27
N ALA A 93 15.18 -5.26 2.23
CA ALA A 93 15.83 -4.66 1.06
C ALA A 93 15.76 -5.58 -0.16
N GLN A 94 15.99 -6.87 0.02
CA GLN A 94 15.91 -7.86 -1.05
C GLN A 94 14.50 -7.93 -1.65
N ILE A 95 13.47 -8.06 -0.82
CA ILE A 95 12.08 -8.12 -1.28
C ILE A 95 11.68 -6.79 -1.94
N PHE A 96 12.09 -5.66 -1.38
CA PHE A 96 11.83 -4.34 -1.95
C PHE A 96 12.43 -4.20 -3.36
N LEU A 97 13.67 -4.63 -3.58
CA LEU A 97 14.31 -4.57 -4.89
C LEU A 97 13.60 -5.48 -5.90
N ILE A 98 13.30 -6.73 -5.52
CA ILE A 98 12.58 -7.67 -6.39
C ILE A 98 11.20 -7.10 -6.77
N THR A 99 10.46 -6.60 -5.79
CA THR A 99 9.14 -6.01 -6.02
C THR A 99 9.22 -4.76 -6.90
N SER A 100 10.24 -3.91 -6.69
CA SER A 100 10.45 -2.69 -7.49
C SER A 100 10.74 -3.03 -8.97
N ILE A 101 11.56 -4.03 -9.22
CA ILE A 101 11.87 -4.51 -10.58
C ILE A 101 10.61 -5.09 -11.24
N ALA A 102 9.87 -5.93 -10.52
CA ALA A 102 8.63 -6.51 -11.01
C ALA A 102 7.58 -5.42 -11.32
N PHE A 103 7.42 -4.45 -10.41
CA PHE A 103 6.52 -3.32 -10.59
C PHE A 103 6.90 -2.47 -11.80
N ALA A 104 8.19 -2.14 -11.97
CA ALA A 104 8.68 -1.39 -13.11
C ALA A 104 8.40 -2.12 -14.43
N GLY A 105 8.66 -3.43 -14.47
CA GLY A 105 8.38 -4.26 -15.66
C GLY A 105 6.90 -4.31 -16.01
N LEU A 106 6.03 -4.53 -15.02
CA LEU A 106 4.58 -4.58 -15.20
C LEU A 106 4.00 -3.22 -15.61
N SER A 107 4.49 -2.13 -15.00
CA SER A 107 4.09 -0.78 -15.36
C SER A 107 4.51 -0.44 -16.79
N LEU A 108 5.74 -0.79 -17.17
CA LEU A 108 6.22 -0.57 -18.53
C LEU A 108 5.41 -1.39 -19.54
N TRP A 109 5.09 -2.63 -19.22
CA TRP A 109 4.23 -3.45 -20.07
C TRP A 109 2.82 -2.87 -20.17
N GLY A 110 2.19 -2.47 -19.08
CA GLY A 110 0.87 -1.83 -19.05
C GLY A 110 0.86 -0.52 -19.85
N TYR A 111 1.94 0.27 -19.77
CA TYR A 111 2.09 1.52 -20.52
C TYR A 111 2.26 1.29 -22.03
N THR A 112 3.01 0.27 -22.44
CA THR A 112 3.38 0.02 -23.85
C THR A 112 2.40 -0.89 -24.58
N THR A 113 1.63 -1.73 -23.84
CA THR A 113 0.72 -2.68 -24.46
C THR A 113 -0.35 -1.96 -25.32
N LYS A 114 -0.63 -2.54 -26.47
CA LYS A 114 -1.71 -2.10 -27.39
C LYS A 114 -3.01 -2.86 -27.13
N LYS A 115 -2.96 -3.90 -26.30
CA LYS A 115 -4.16 -4.66 -25.93
C LYS A 115 -4.99 -3.83 -24.95
N ASP A 116 -6.27 -3.73 -25.21
CA ASP A 116 -7.21 -3.14 -24.26
C ASP A 116 -7.45 -4.12 -23.11
N ILE A 117 -6.97 -3.76 -21.92
CA ILE A 117 -7.15 -4.54 -20.70
C ILE A 117 -8.18 -3.90 -19.75
N SER A 118 -8.96 -2.91 -20.23
CA SER A 118 -9.97 -2.22 -19.43
C SER A 118 -11.01 -3.17 -18.82
N GLY A 119 -11.36 -4.22 -19.54
CA GLY A 119 -12.28 -5.27 -19.06
C GLY A 119 -11.76 -6.10 -17.87
N TRP A 120 -10.43 -6.07 -17.63
CA TRP A 120 -9.83 -6.84 -16.52
C TRP A 120 -10.09 -6.21 -15.16
N GLY A 121 -10.36 -4.90 -15.11
CA GLY A 121 -10.54 -4.18 -13.85
C GLY A 121 -11.57 -4.82 -12.93
N THR A 122 -12.76 -5.11 -13.44
CA THR A 122 -13.82 -5.75 -12.65
C THR A 122 -13.42 -7.13 -12.14
N PHE A 123 -12.81 -7.95 -12.99
CA PHE A 123 -12.34 -9.28 -12.61
C PHE A 123 -11.26 -9.21 -11.51
N LEU A 124 -10.29 -8.33 -11.67
CA LEU A 124 -9.19 -8.17 -10.71
C LEU A 124 -9.69 -7.64 -9.36
N ILE A 125 -10.65 -6.70 -9.37
CA ILE A 125 -11.25 -6.20 -8.12
C ILE A 125 -12.05 -7.29 -7.41
N MET A 126 -12.83 -8.09 -8.14
CA MET A 126 -13.49 -9.26 -7.55
C MET A 126 -12.47 -10.24 -6.96
N GLY A 127 -11.34 -10.42 -7.63
CA GLY A 127 -10.23 -11.22 -7.13
C GLY A 127 -9.68 -10.69 -5.80
N VAL A 128 -9.49 -9.38 -5.67
CA VAL A 128 -9.07 -8.76 -4.39
C VAL A 128 -10.09 -9.02 -3.28
N VAL A 129 -11.38 -8.84 -3.57
CA VAL A 129 -12.44 -9.13 -2.58
C VAL A 129 -12.39 -10.61 -2.17
N GLY A 130 -12.21 -11.51 -3.13
CA GLY A 130 -12.04 -12.95 -2.85
C GLY A 130 -10.83 -13.25 -1.96
N LEU A 131 -9.69 -12.58 -2.19
CA LEU A 131 -8.50 -12.69 -1.33
C LEU A 131 -8.76 -12.21 0.09
N VAL A 132 -9.47 -11.09 0.26
CA VAL A 132 -9.83 -10.58 1.58
C VAL A 132 -10.71 -11.58 2.33
N VAL A 133 -11.75 -12.10 1.67
CA VAL A 133 -12.63 -13.11 2.26
C VAL A 133 -11.85 -14.37 2.61
N ALA A 134 -11.01 -14.88 1.70
CA ALA A 134 -10.17 -16.06 1.96
C ALA A 134 -9.20 -15.82 3.12
N SER A 135 -8.65 -14.62 3.25
CA SER A 135 -7.78 -14.25 4.36
C SER A 135 -8.52 -14.26 5.71
N ILE A 136 -9.74 -13.72 5.73
CA ILE A 136 -10.61 -13.76 6.93
C ILE A 136 -10.92 -15.22 7.31
N VAL A 137 -11.28 -16.05 6.35
CA VAL A 137 -11.52 -17.49 6.59
C VAL A 137 -10.26 -18.16 7.13
N ASN A 138 -9.08 -17.82 6.61
CA ASN A 138 -7.83 -18.40 7.06
C ASN A 138 -7.43 -17.98 8.49
N LEU A 139 -7.94 -16.86 9.00
CA LEU A 139 -7.76 -16.50 10.42
C LEU A 139 -8.35 -17.56 11.37
N PHE A 140 -9.43 -18.21 10.95
CA PHE A 140 -10.08 -19.28 11.71
C PHE A 140 -9.48 -20.67 11.42
N LEU A 141 -9.14 -20.94 10.15
CA LEU A 141 -8.60 -22.22 9.73
C LEU A 141 -7.12 -22.41 10.07
N GLN A 142 -6.37 -21.30 10.11
CA GLN A 142 -4.91 -21.28 10.34
C GLN A 142 -4.13 -22.27 9.43
N SER A 143 -4.61 -22.43 8.21
CA SER A 143 -4.03 -23.36 7.22
C SER A 143 -2.86 -22.73 6.47
N GLY A 144 -1.66 -23.30 6.61
CA GLY A 144 -0.47 -22.88 5.86
C GLY A 144 -0.63 -23.05 4.33
N ALA A 145 -1.31 -24.12 3.91
CA ALA A 145 -1.58 -24.36 2.49
C ALA A 145 -2.51 -23.28 1.91
N LEU A 146 -3.56 -22.91 2.65
CA LEU A 146 -4.45 -21.82 2.24
C LEU A 146 -3.73 -20.47 2.22
N MET A 147 -2.86 -20.20 3.20
CA MET A 147 -2.03 -18.98 3.23
C MET A 147 -1.11 -18.89 2.02
N PHE A 148 -0.47 -20.01 1.65
CA PHE A 148 0.38 -20.06 0.45
C PHE A 148 -0.43 -19.79 -0.83
N ALA A 149 -1.63 -20.37 -0.95
CA ALA A 149 -2.52 -20.17 -2.10
C ALA A 149 -2.97 -18.69 -2.20
N ILE A 150 -3.41 -18.10 -1.09
CA ILE A 150 -3.80 -16.68 -1.01
C ILE A 150 -2.64 -15.77 -1.43
N SER A 151 -1.43 -16.03 -0.93
CA SER A 151 -0.25 -15.23 -1.27
C SER A 151 0.11 -15.35 -2.75
N SER A 152 0.09 -16.56 -3.31
CA SER A 152 0.45 -16.82 -4.70
C SER A 152 -0.56 -16.18 -5.67
N ILE A 153 -1.85 -16.37 -5.43
CA ILE A 153 -2.92 -15.76 -6.22
C ILE A 153 -2.91 -14.23 -6.04
N GLY A 154 -2.63 -13.75 -4.82
CA GLY A 154 -2.50 -12.34 -4.51
C GLY A 154 -1.45 -11.65 -5.37
N VAL A 155 -0.26 -12.23 -5.49
CA VAL A 155 0.81 -11.70 -6.35
C VAL A 155 0.32 -11.55 -7.80
N LEU A 156 -0.37 -12.56 -8.35
CA LEU A 156 -0.87 -12.53 -9.72
C LEU A 156 -1.95 -11.45 -9.91
N ILE A 157 -2.88 -11.32 -8.97
CA ILE A 157 -3.95 -10.31 -9.02
C ILE A 157 -3.34 -8.90 -8.93
N PHE A 158 -2.41 -8.65 -8.00
CA PHE A 158 -1.75 -7.35 -7.86
C PHE A 158 -0.85 -7.01 -9.04
N ALA A 159 -0.21 -8.01 -9.65
CA ALA A 159 0.52 -7.84 -10.91
C ALA A 159 -0.42 -7.37 -12.04
N GLY A 160 -1.57 -8.04 -12.19
CA GLY A 160 -2.59 -7.64 -13.15
C GLY A 160 -3.14 -6.24 -12.89
N LEU A 161 -3.41 -5.89 -11.62
CA LEU A 161 -3.85 -4.54 -11.24
C LEU A 161 -2.82 -3.47 -11.58
N THR A 162 -1.54 -3.72 -11.30
CA THR A 162 -0.46 -2.79 -11.63
C THR A 162 -0.43 -2.45 -13.13
N ALA A 163 -0.53 -3.46 -13.98
CA ALA A 163 -0.57 -3.26 -15.42
C ALA A 163 -1.85 -2.54 -15.89
N TYR A 164 -2.99 -2.93 -15.33
CA TYR A 164 -4.29 -2.31 -15.60
C TYR A 164 -4.32 -0.83 -15.21
N ASP A 165 -3.92 -0.52 -13.99
CA ASP A 165 -3.91 0.86 -13.49
C ASP A 165 -2.96 1.74 -14.29
N THR A 166 -1.78 1.22 -14.66
CA THR A 166 -0.84 1.97 -15.51
C THR A 166 -1.43 2.30 -16.87
N GLN A 167 -2.12 1.34 -17.52
CA GLN A 167 -2.79 1.61 -18.79
C GLN A 167 -3.94 2.61 -18.62
N ARG A 168 -4.73 2.46 -17.55
CA ARG A 168 -5.83 3.36 -17.23
C ARG A 168 -5.35 4.80 -17.05
N ILE A 169 -4.31 5.01 -16.23
CA ILE A 169 -3.72 6.35 -16.00
C ILE A 169 -3.27 6.96 -17.33
N LYS A 170 -2.56 6.18 -18.15
CA LYS A 170 -2.13 6.63 -19.49
C LYS A 170 -3.30 7.08 -20.35
N THR A 171 -4.35 6.27 -20.42
CA THR A 171 -5.52 6.55 -21.27
C THR A 171 -6.27 7.79 -20.78
N GLU A 172 -6.47 7.92 -19.47
CA GLU A 172 -7.08 9.10 -18.86
C GLU A 172 -6.24 10.35 -19.08
N TYR A 173 -4.92 10.25 -18.93
CA TYR A 173 -4.01 11.36 -19.21
C TYR A 173 -4.13 11.84 -20.66
N LEU A 174 -4.09 10.93 -21.62
CA LEU A 174 -4.17 11.27 -23.04
C LEU A 174 -5.53 11.87 -23.40
N ALA A 175 -6.62 11.42 -22.79
CA ALA A 175 -7.95 11.96 -23.02
C ALA A 175 -8.09 13.44 -22.57
N HIS A 176 -7.40 13.83 -21.49
CA HIS A 176 -7.50 15.16 -20.90
C HIS A 176 -6.34 16.10 -21.28
N ALA A 177 -5.23 15.57 -21.80
CA ALA A 177 -4.06 16.37 -22.19
C ALA A 177 -4.38 17.41 -23.30
N HIS A 178 -5.41 17.17 -24.11
CA HIS A 178 -5.86 18.09 -25.14
C HIS A 178 -6.63 19.30 -24.61
N HIS A 179 -7.03 19.31 -23.34
CA HIS A 179 -7.84 20.39 -22.75
C HIS A 179 -7.06 21.37 -21.87
N GLY A 180 -5.74 21.19 -21.74
CA GLY A 180 -4.86 22.13 -21.00
C GLY A 180 -5.13 22.20 -19.48
N ASP A 181 -5.92 21.29 -18.94
CA ASP A 181 -6.42 21.32 -17.58
C ASP A 181 -5.45 20.59 -16.63
N THR A 182 -4.53 21.35 -16.03
CA THR A 182 -3.54 20.79 -15.09
C THR A 182 -4.14 20.37 -13.74
N GLU A 183 -5.33 20.87 -13.40
CA GLU A 183 -6.04 20.46 -12.18
C GLU A 183 -6.45 18.99 -12.20
N TRP A 184 -6.69 18.46 -13.38
CA TRP A 184 -7.06 17.07 -13.56
C TRP A 184 -5.95 16.10 -13.14
N LEU A 185 -4.68 16.43 -13.36
CA LEU A 185 -3.54 15.55 -13.00
C LEU A 185 -3.48 15.24 -11.51
N GLY A 186 -3.81 16.22 -10.68
CA GLY A 186 -3.89 16.02 -9.22
C GLY A 186 -5.07 15.14 -8.81
N LYS A 187 -6.19 15.27 -9.49
CA LYS A 187 -7.40 14.47 -9.23
C LYS A 187 -7.28 13.04 -9.74
N ALA A 188 -6.69 12.84 -10.92
CA ALA A 188 -6.49 11.50 -11.50
C ALA A 188 -5.60 10.62 -10.63
N ALA A 189 -4.51 11.17 -10.07
CA ALA A 189 -3.65 10.44 -9.15
C ALA A 189 -4.39 9.94 -7.91
N LEU A 190 -5.45 10.63 -7.50
CA LEU A 190 -6.25 10.30 -6.32
C LEU A 190 -7.49 9.45 -6.66
N GLN A 191 -8.03 9.53 -7.87
CA GLN A 191 -9.13 8.65 -8.34
C GLN A 191 -8.71 7.18 -8.43
N LEU A 192 -7.40 6.90 -8.48
CA LEU A 192 -6.88 5.54 -8.36
C LEU A 192 -7.16 4.89 -7.01
N PHE A 193 -7.45 5.69 -5.98
CA PHE A 193 -7.72 5.21 -4.62
C PHE A 193 -9.22 5.17 -4.27
N GLY A 194 -10.07 5.72 -5.07
CA GLY A 194 -11.48 5.80 -4.70
C GLY A 194 -12.41 5.99 -5.88
N SER A 195 -13.10 4.93 -6.17
CA SER A 195 -14.43 4.85 -6.80
C SER A 195 -14.68 5.47 -8.16
N ARG A 196 -15.20 4.68 -8.81
CA ARG A 196 -16.37 4.65 -9.70
C ARG A 196 -17.44 5.69 -9.37
N GLU A 197 -17.73 6.49 -10.31
CA GLU A 197 -19.05 6.64 -10.91
C GLU A 197 -18.87 6.81 -12.39
#